data_a453879897e3b7bba1b532904fe71f25
#
_entry.id   a453879897e3b7bba1b532904fe71f25
#
_cell.length_a   1.000
_cell.length_b   1.000
_cell.length_c   1.000
_cell.angle_alpha   90.00
_cell.angle_beta   90.00
_cell.angle_gamma   90.00
#
_symmetry.space_group_name_H-M   'P 1'
#
loop_
_entity.id
_entity.type
_entity.pdbx_description
1 polymer ?
#
loop_
_entity_poly.entity_id
_entity_poly.type
_entity_poly.pdbx_seq_one_letter_code
_entity_poly.pdbx_strand_id
1 'polypeptide(L)'
;MKTLGDRIRELREEKDLSLREFAKRLDDVSPAHLSDIENNHRFPSASLLKMMAHALGVEADDLRKYDLRPPMGDLRRIAQKDPALGMALRKIAEKKISAEDILELAKRKPDREDKK
;
A
#
# COMPACT_ATOMS: atom_id res chain seq x y z
N MET A 1 -6.45 3.15 12.09
CA MET A 1 -5.26 3.15 11.22
C MET A 1 -5.55 3.99 9.97
N LYS A 2 -4.66 4.91 9.65
CA LYS A 2 -4.83 5.76 8.49
C LYS A 2 -4.55 4.98 7.21
N THR A 3 -5.47 5.06 6.25
CA THR A 3 -5.32 4.35 4.98
C THR A 3 -4.65 5.25 3.95
N LEU A 4 -4.27 4.65 2.82
CA LEU A 4 -3.70 5.43 1.71
C LEU A 4 -4.70 6.48 1.23
N GLY A 5 -5.97 6.11 1.09
CA GLY A 5 -6.99 7.07 0.69
C GLY A 5 -7.12 8.22 1.67
N ASP A 6 -7.07 7.92 2.95
CA ASP A 6 -7.13 8.95 3.99
C ASP A 6 -5.96 9.93 3.86
N ARG A 7 -4.76 9.39 3.63
CA ARG A 7 -3.58 10.23 3.53
C ARG A 7 -3.61 11.10 2.27
N ILE A 8 -4.06 10.54 1.17
CA ILE A 8 -4.19 11.30 -0.07
C ILE A 8 -5.16 12.45 0.11
N ARG A 9 -6.32 12.17 0.74
CA ARG A 9 -7.31 13.21 0.98
C ARG A 9 -6.74 14.29 1.88
N GLU A 10 -6.05 13.91 2.93
CA GLU A 10 -5.45 14.84 3.87
C GLU A 10 -4.48 15.78 3.16
N LEU A 11 -3.60 15.23 2.34
CA LEU A 11 -2.64 16.02 1.61
C LEU A 11 -3.31 16.95 0.58
N ARG A 12 -4.36 16.43 -0.06
CA ARG A 12 -5.11 17.24 -1.02
C ARG A 12 -5.76 18.44 -0.33
N GLU A 13 -6.36 18.18 0.82
CA GLU A 13 -7.04 19.23 1.57
C GLU A 13 -6.05 20.25 2.14
N GLU A 14 -4.86 19.79 2.52
CA GLU A 14 -3.82 20.72 2.97
C GLU A 14 -3.42 21.70 1.89
N LYS A 15 -3.55 21.31 0.63
CA LYS A 15 -3.23 22.19 -0.50
C LYS A 15 -4.45 22.92 -1.02
N ASP A 16 -5.57 22.81 -0.34
CA ASP A 16 -6.82 23.45 -0.74
C ASP A 16 -7.26 23.07 -2.15
N LEU A 17 -7.03 21.82 -2.53
CA LEU A 17 -7.42 21.33 -3.85
C LEU A 17 -8.73 20.58 -3.75
N SER A 18 -9.65 20.90 -4.66
CA SER A 18 -10.86 20.10 -4.81
C SER A 18 -10.49 18.81 -5.56
N LEU A 19 -11.40 17.83 -5.55
CA LEU A 19 -11.18 16.61 -6.34
C LEU A 19 -10.98 16.95 -7.80
N ARG A 20 -11.76 17.87 -8.31
CA ARG A 20 -11.67 18.29 -9.70
C ARG A 20 -10.33 18.93 -10.01
N GLU A 21 -9.87 19.81 -9.13
CA GLU A 21 -8.58 20.46 -9.31
C GLU A 21 -7.44 19.48 -9.26
N PHE A 22 -7.51 18.52 -8.32
CA PHE A 22 -6.49 17.51 -8.21
C PHE A 22 -6.48 16.62 -9.46
N ALA A 23 -7.67 16.25 -9.96
CA ALA A 23 -7.76 15.44 -11.16
C ALA A 23 -7.09 16.12 -12.35
N LYS A 24 -7.20 17.43 -12.46
CA LYS A 24 -6.58 18.17 -13.56
C LYS A 24 -5.07 18.09 -13.55
N ARG A 25 -4.49 17.81 -12.40
CA ARG A 25 -3.03 17.72 -12.26
C ARG A 25 -2.54 16.31 -12.55
N LEU A 26 -3.47 15.39 -12.81
CA LEU A 26 -3.16 14.00 -13.10
C LEU A 26 -3.69 13.67 -14.49
N ASP A 27 -2.96 12.85 -15.23
CA ASP A 27 -3.37 12.49 -16.59
C ASP A 27 -4.51 11.49 -16.55
N ASP A 28 -5.57 11.76 -17.33
CA ASP A 28 -6.65 10.82 -17.56
C ASP A 28 -7.31 10.26 -16.30
N VAL A 29 -7.39 11.07 -15.28
CA VAL A 29 -8.02 10.65 -14.03
C VAL A 29 -9.22 11.53 -13.76
N SER A 30 -10.38 10.91 -13.57
CA SER A 30 -11.61 11.65 -13.30
C SER A 30 -11.74 11.93 -11.81
N PRO A 31 -12.50 12.96 -11.44
CA PRO A 31 -12.80 13.19 -10.03
C PRO A 31 -13.46 12.00 -9.35
N ALA A 32 -14.33 11.28 -10.10
CA ALA A 32 -14.97 10.09 -9.54
C ALA A 32 -13.96 9.00 -9.23
N HIS A 33 -12.95 8.81 -10.10
CA HIS A 33 -11.89 7.84 -9.85
C HIS A 33 -11.11 8.22 -8.59
N LEU A 34 -10.78 9.51 -8.45
CA LEU A 34 -10.08 9.99 -7.26
C LEU A 34 -10.90 9.78 -6.00
N SER A 35 -12.19 10.04 -6.09
CA SER A 35 -13.08 9.81 -4.95
C SER A 35 -13.04 8.35 -4.51
N ASP A 36 -13.06 7.44 -5.48
CA ASP A 36 -12.98 6.01 -5.18
C ASP A 36 -11.66 5.67 -4.49
N ILE A 37 -10.57 6.28 -4.95
CA ILE A 37 -9.27 6.04 -4.33
C ILE A 37 -9.25 6.57 -2.89
N GLU A 38 -9.76 7.77 -2.68
CA GLU A 38 -9.78 8.36 -1.34
C GLU A 38 -10.66 7.58 -0.38
N ASN A 39 -11.69 6.94 -0.91
CA ASN A 39 -12.60 6.13 -0.09
C ASN A 39 -12.20 4.66 -0.05
N ASN A 40 -11.04 4.33 -0.58
CA ASN A 40 -10.49 2.98 -0.54
C ASN A 40 -11.30 1.96 -1.31
N HIS A 41 -12.09 2.41 -2.29
CA HIS A 41 -12.81 1.51 -3.19
C HIS A 41 -11.93 1.08 -4.36
N ARG A 42 -10.85 1.82 -4.62
CA ARG A 42 -9.90 1.52 -5.67
C ARG A 42 -8.50 1.85 -5.18
N PHE A 43 -7.51 1.23 -5.80
CA PHE A 43 -6.12 1.50 -5.47
C PHE A 43 -5.41 2.03 -6.72
N PRO A 44 -4.56 3.04 -6.56
CA PRO A 44 -3.84 3.59 -7.70
C PRO A 44 -2.75 2.63 -8.18
N SER A 45 -2.50 2.65 -9.49
CA SER A 45 -1.35 1.94 -10.03
C SER A 45 -0.07 2.60 -9.51
N ALA A 46 1.06 1.90 -9.70
CA ALA A 46 2.34 2.45 -9.27
C ALA A 46 2.64 3.78 -9.98
N SER A 47 2.34 3.88 -11.27
CA SER A 47 2.60 5.11 -12.00
C SER A 47 1.66 6.22 -11.56
N LEU A 48 0.39 5.92 -11.33
CA LEU A 48 -0.54 6.93 -10.83
C LEU A 48 -0.13 7.41 -9.45
N LEU A 49 0.32 6.50 -8.59
CA LEU A 49 0.76 6.87 -7.26
C LEU A 49 1.93 7.86 -7.32
N LYS A 50 2.86 7.65 -8.24
CA LYS A 50 3.97 8.58 -8.43
C LYS A 50 3.49 9.95 -8.87
N MET A 51 2.52 9.99 -9.78
CA MET A 51 1.95 11.25 -10.24
C MET A 51 1.23 11.96 -9.11
N MET A 52 0.48 11.21 -8.30
CA MET A 52 -0.22 11.78 -7.17
C MET A 52 0.78 12.36 -6.15
N ALA A 53 1.84 11.63 -5.87
CA ALA A 53 2.87 12.11 -4.94
C ALA A 53 3.48 13.40 -5.44
N HIS A 54 3.82 13.44 -6.73
CA HIS A 54 4.39 14.64 -7.32
C HIS A 54 3.43 15.82 -7.22
N ALA A 55 2.16 15.62 -7.54
CA ALA A 55 1.16 16.67 -7.48
C ALA A 55 0.94 17.15 -6.04
N LEU A 56 1.10 16.27 -5.07
CA LEU A 56 0.91 16.60 -3.67
C LEU A 56 2.19 17.07 -2.99
N GLY A 57 3.32 17.06 -3.70
CA GLY A 57 4.57 17.55 -3.16
C GLY A 57 5.23 16.65 -2.15
N VAL A 58 4.99 15.34 -2.25
CA VAL A 58 5.61 14.36 -1.35
C VAL A 58 6.29 13.27 -2.16
N GLU A 59 7.11 12.48 -1.50
CA GLU A 59 7.76 11.36 -2.15
C GLU A 59 6.77 10.20 -2.30
N ALA A 60 6.90 9.47 -3.41
CA ALA A 60 6.02 8.32 -3.63
C ALA A 60 6.16 7.30 -2.50
N ASP A 61 7.37 7.15 -1.95
CA ASP A 61 7.57 6.20 -0.85
C ASP A 61 6.77 6.60 0.39
N ASP A 62 6.56 7.90 0.60
CA ASP A 62 5.75 8.36 1.73
C ASP A 62 4.32 7.88 1.59
N LEU A 63 3.80 7.86 0.37
CA LEU A 63 2.45 7.36 0.14
C LEU A 63 2.40 5.83 0.23
N ARG A 64 3.44 5.15 -0.24
CA ARG A 64 3.45 3.69 -0.21
C ARG A 64 3.38 3.13 1.20
N LYS A 65 3.82 3.88 2.18
CA LYS A 65 3.74 3.45 3.58
C LYS A 65 2.30 3.20 4.01
N TYR A 66 1.36 3.85 3.37
CA TYR A 66 -0.05 3.71 3.71
C TYR A 66 -0.77 2.70 2.85
N ASP A 67 -0.08 2.11 1.88
CA ASP A 67 -0.70 1.10 1.02
C ASP A 67 -0.72 -0.23 1.75
N LEU A 68 -1.89 -0.61 2.20
CA LEU A 68 -2.05 -1.81 3.02
C LEU A 68 -2.33 -3.07 2.21
N ARG A 69 -2.27 -2.98 0.89
CA ARG A 69 -2.47 -4.15 0.05
C ARG A 69 -1.28 -5.09 0.19
N PRO A 70 -1.55 -6.40 0.34
CA PRO A 70 -0.46 -7.36 0.35
C PRO A 70 0.26 -7.36 -0.99
N PRO A 71 1.59 -7.49 -0.99
CA PRO A 71 2.34 -7.56 -2.25
C PRO A 71 2.24 -8.96 -2.82
N MET A 72 1.08 -9.28 -3.38
CA MET A 72 0.77 -10.66 -3.79
C MET A 72 1.73 -11.20 -4.85
N GLY A 73 2.16 -10.35 -5.78
CA GLY A 73 3.10 -10.79 -6.79
C GLY A 73 4.42 -11.22 -6.19
N ASP A 74 4.93 -10.42 -5.26
CA ASP A 74 6.19 -10.74 -4.59
C ASP A 74 6.06 -11.97 -3.73
N LEU A 75 4.96 -12.08 -2.99
CA LEU A 75 4.74 -13.24 -2.14
C LEU A 75 4.66 -14.53 -2.96
N ARG A 76 3.97 -14.47 -4.09
CA ARG A 76 3.85 -15.64 -4.96
C ARG A 76 5.21 -16.05 -5.51
N ARG A 77 6.01 -15.07 -5.92
CA ARG A 77 7.34 -15.37 -6.46
C ARG A 77 8.23 -15.99 -5.40
N ILE A 78 8.21 -15.44 -4.19
CA ILE A 78 9.01 -16.00 -3.10
C ILE A 78 8.54 -17.38 -2.74
N ALA A 79 7.24 -17.60 -2.73
CA ALA A 79 6.68 -18.92 -2.39
C ALA A 79 7.08 -19.99 -3.41
N GLN A 80 7.27 -19.60 -4.68
CA GLN A 80 7.71 -20.55 -5.69
C GLN A 80 9.13 -21.03 -5.44
N LYS A 81 9.96 -20.18 -4.86
CA LYS A 81 11.34 -20.55 -4.55
C LYS A 81 11.46 -21.20 -3.19
N ASP A 82 10.52 -20.95 -2.32
CA ASP A 82 10.54 -21.48 -0.96
C ASP A 82 9.16 -22.04 -0.63
N PRO A 83 8.94 -23.32 -0.87
CA PRO A 83 7.61 -23.91 -0.61
C PRO A 83 7.15 -23.75 0.84
N ALA A 84 8.10 -23.65 1.78
CA ALA A 84 7.74 -23.47 3.18
C ALA A 84 6.97 -22.17 3.38
N LEU A 85 7.29 -21.13 2.61
CA LEU A 85 6.55 -19.87 2.73
C LEU A 85 5.11 -20.04 2.27
N GLY A 86 4.90 -20.76 1.16
CA GLY A 86 3.53 -21.03 0.70
C GLY A 86 2.72 -21.75 1.74
N MET A 87 3.33 -22.74 2.38
CA MET A 87 2.66 -23.49 3.43
C MET A 87 2.36 -22.59 4.64
N ALA A 88 3.30 -21.73 5.00
CA ALA A 88 3.10 -20.81 6.12
C ALA A 88 1.94 -19.87 5.86
N LEU A 89 1.85 -19.33 4.65
CA LEU A 89 0.76 -18.43 4.29
C LEU A 89 -0.59 -19.14 4.37
N ARG A 90 -0.63 -20.40 3.93
CA ARG A 90 -1.86 -21.18 4.01
C ARG A 90 -2.26 -21.40 5.46
N LYS A 91 -1.29 -21.70 6.34
CA LYS A 91 -1.58 -21.88 7.75
C LYS A 91 -2.11 -20.62 8.40
N ILE A 92 -1.57 -19.48 8.01
CA ILE A 92 -2.06 -18.19 8.53
C ILE A 92 -3.51 -18.01 8.18
N ALA A 93 -3.88 -18.31 6.93
CA ALA A 93 -5.25 -18.17 6.49
C ALA A 93 -6.20 -19.13 7.21
N GLU A 94 -5.74 -20.38 7.39
CA GLU A 94 -6.57 -21.41 8.01
C GLU A 94 -6.77 -21.18 9.51
N LYS A 95 -5.73 -20.73 10.19
CA LYS A 95 -5.78 -20.63 11.65
C LYS A 95 -6.10 -19.22 12.13
N LYS A 96 -6.33 -18.30 11.22
CA LYS A 96 -6.72 -16.95 11.55
C LYS A 96 -5.74 -16.30 12.53
N ILE A 97 -4.47 -16.47 12.26
CA ILE A 97 -3.42 -15.85 13.06
C ILE A 97 -3.57 -14.33 12.98
N SER A 98 -3.44 -13.65 14.11
CA SER A 98 -3.66 -12.22 14.16
C SER A 98 -2.56 -11.44 13.46
N ALA A 99 -2.92 -10.23 13.00
CA ALA A 99 -1.94 -9.34 12.39
C ALA A 99 -0.85 -8.98 13.39
N GLU A 100 -1.22 -8.85 14.66
CA GLU A 100 -0.26 -8.49 15.70
C GLU A 100 0.79 -9.58 15.88
N ASP A 101 0.36 -10.83 15.85
CA ASP A 101 1.30 -11.95 15.97
C ASP A 101 2.31 -11.95 14.83
N ILE A 102 1.83 -11.68 13.61
CA ILE A 102 2.70 -11.68 12.44
C ILE A 102 3.67 -10.52 12.50
N LEU A 103 3.21 -9.35 12.92
CA LEU A 103 4.08 -8.18 13.03
C LEU A 103 5.15 -8.36 14.10
N GLU A 104 4.80 -9.02 15.20
CA GLU A 104 5.77 -9.33 16.24
C GLU A 104 6.87 -10.21 15.69
N LEU A 105 6.48 -11.21 14.91
CA LEU A 105 7.45 -12.11 14.31
C LEU A 105 8.38 -11.37 13.37
N ALA A 106 7.84 -10.44 12.60
CA ALA A 106 8.64 -9.66 11.65
C ALA A 106 9.68 -8.81 12.36
N LYS A 107 9.37 -8.32 13.55
CA LYS A 107 10.32 -7.50 14.31
C LYS A 107 11.54 -8.29 14.75
N ARG A 108 11.41 -9.59 14.92
CA ARG A 108 12.52 -10.43 15.37
C ARG A 108 13.30 -11.04 14.22
N LYS A 109 12.85 -10.80 13.02
CA LYS A 109 13.39 -11.43 11.82
C LYS A 109 14.84 -11.11 11.50
N PRO A 110 15.27 -9.85 11.64
CA PRO A 110 16.59 -9.44 11.14
C PRO A 110 17.77 -10.26 11.64
N ASP A 111 17.65 -10.82 12.83
CA ASP A 111 18.77 -11.53 13.42
C ASP A 111 19.18 -12.78 12.66
N ARG A 112 18.28 -13.34 11.88
CA ARG A 112 18.54 -14.59 11.20
C ARG A 112 19.46 -14.45 10.01
N GLU A 113 19.47 -13.29 9.41
CA GLU A 113 20.26 -13.09 8.21
C GLU A 113 21.74 -13.04 8.50
N ASP A 114 22.10 -12.76 9.71
CA ASP A 114 23.50 -12.66 10.07
C ASP A 114 24.16 -14.01 10.27
N LYS A 115 23.43 -15.06 10.11
CA LYS A 115 23.92 -16.40 10.41
C LYS A 115 24.36 -17.19 9.21
N LYS A 116 24.69 -16.51 8.19
CA LYS A 116 25.12 -17.17 6.97
C LYS A 116 26.52 -17.67 7.06
#